data_d68566b5395b8c4d87980d9a755fcca7
#
_entry.id   d68566b5395b8c4d87980d9a755fcca7
#
_cell.length_a   1.000
_cell.length_b   1.000
_cell.length_c   1.000
_cell.angle_alpha   90.00
_cell.angle_beta   90.00
_cell.angle_gamma   90.00
#
_symmetry.space_group_name_H-M   'P 1'
#
loop_
_entity.id
_entity.type
_entity.pdbx_description
1 polymer ?
#
loop_
_entity_poly.entity_id
_entity_poly.type
_entity_poly.pdbx_seq_one_letter_code
_entity_poly.pdbx_strand_id
1 'polypeptide(L)'
;MTELRVAFVDAYVLRRTGPTLEVLVLRRGRGRSPGSWETVHGTIEPGETPVQAALREVHEETGLSPVRLYNVSRVESFYLPDRDAVALVPVFAAFVDPAARPALSVEHDRAEWLPAAQAAARFAWPRERRAIEDLVALLGSGSGDLLDDALRVC
;
A
#
# COMPACT_ATOMS: atom_id res chain seq x y z
N MET A 1 -1.63 -19.46 -23.71
CA MET A 1 -2.36 -19.68 -22.43
C MET A 1 -2.03 -18.53 -21.47
N THR A 2 -3.03 -17.99 -20.87
CA THR A 2 -2.88 -16.89 -19.90
C THR A 2 -2.00 -17.29 -18.72
N GLU A 3 -0.97 -16.50 -18.42
CA GLU A 3 -0.06 -16.76 -17.32
C GLU A 3 -0.51 -16.10 -16.02
N LEU A 4 -0.15 -16.70 -14.89
CA LEU A 4 -0.24 -16.06 -13.58
C LEU A 4 1.12 -15.47 -13.23
N ARG A 5 1.14 -14.19 -12.84
CA ARG A 5 2.37 -13.49 -12.50
C ARG A 5 2.23 -12.70 -11.20
N VAL A 6 3.13 -12.93 -10.27
CA VAL A 6 3.29 -12.04 -9.10
C VAL A 6 4.13 -10.86 -9.57
N ALA A 7 3.44 -9.81 -10.05
CA ALA A 7 4.07 -8.74 -10.82
C ALA A 7 4.18 -7.41 -10.07
N PHE A 8 3.29 -7.16 -9.11
CA PHE A 8 3.18 -5.89 -8.41
C PHE A 8 3.00 -6.09 -6.91
N VAL A 9 3.19 -5.03 -6.16
CA VAL A 9 2.82 -4.94 -4.74
C VAL A 9 1.95 -3.70 -4.52
N ASP A 10 1.03 -3.78 -3.56
CA ASP A 10 0.37 -2.62 -2.96
C ASP A 10 0.90 -2.48 -1.53
N ALA A 11 1.24 -1.26 -1.13
CA ALA A 11 1.66 -0.97 0.24
C ALA A 11 0.88 0.24 0.77
N TYR A 12 0.12 0.02 1.82
CA TYR A 12 -0.63 1.07 2.52
C TYR A 12 0.27 1.65 3.60
N VAL A 13 0.61 2.92 3.48
CA VAL A 13 1.48 3.62 4.42
C VAL A 13 0.63 4.18 5.54
N LEU A 14 0.95 3.81 6.77
CA LEU A 14 0.13 4.05 7.95
C LEU A 14 0.91 4.75 9.04
N ARG A 15 0.19 5.55 9.82
CA ARG A 15 0.67 6.08 11.10
C ARG A 15 -0.46 6.10 12.11
N ARG A 16 -0.11 6.15 13.39
CA ARG A 16 -1.08 6.38 14.47
C ARG A 16 -0.88 7.78 15.03
N THR A 17 -1.99 8.51 15.13
CA THR A 17 -2.04 9.81 15.79
C THR A 17 -3.04 9.69 16.93
N GLY A 18 -2.53 9.46 18.17
CA GLY A 18 -3.39 9.08 19.29
C GLY A 18 -4.13 7.76 18.99
N PRO A 19 -5.46 7.71 19.14
CA PRO A 19 -6.26 6.52 18.85
C PRO A 19 -6.54 6.36 17.34
N THR A 20 -6.21 7.35 16.51
CA THR A 20 -6.59 7.37 15.09
C THR A 20 -5.54 6.67 14.24
N LEU A 21 -5.99 5.72 13.42
CA LEU A 21 -5.20 5.14 12.34
C LEU A 21 -5.36 6.01 11.10
N GLU A 22 -4.27 6.60 10.65
CA GLU A 22 -4.24 7.40 9.43
C GLU A 22 -3.51 6.66 8.30
N VAL A 23 -4.00 6.88 7.10
CA VAL A 23 -3.48 6.29 5.86
C VAL A 23 -2.98 7.42 4.96
N LEU A 24 -1.80 7.24 4.38
CA LEU A 24 -1.25 8.16 3.40
C LEU A 24 -1.92 7.91 2.04
N VAL A 25 -2.53 8.94 1.49
CA VAL A 25 -3.10 8.91 0.13
C VAL A 25 -2.28 9.79 -0.78
N LEU A 26 -1.97 9.29 -2.00
CA LEU A 26 -1.10 9.95 -2.96
C LEU A 26 -1.90 10.31 -4.21
N ARG A 27 -1.77 11.55 -4.69
CA ARG A 27 -2.42 11.97 -5.93
C ARG A 27 -1.45 11.86 -7.11
N ARG A 28 -1.88 11.18 -8.16
CA ARG A 28 -1.10 11.09 -9.40
C ARG A 28 -1.05 12.44 -10.09
N GLY A 29 0.18 12.90 -10.39
CA GLY A 29 0.40 14.13 -11.12
C GLY A 29 0.58 13.91 -12.62
N ARG A 30 0.97 12.70 -13.03
CA ARG A 30 1.24 12.33 -14.43
C ARG A 30 1.01 10.84 -14.67
N GLY A 31 1.12 10.41 -15.92
CA GLY A 31 0.91 9.02 -16.31
C GLY A 31 -0.55 8.67 -16.44
N ARG A 32 -0.95 7.45 -16.05
CA ARG A 32 -2.33 7.00 -16.09
C ARG A 32 -3.17 7.69 -15.02
N SER A 33 -4.39 8.08 -15.39
CA SER A 33 -5.39 8.64 -14.48
C SER A 33 -4.86 9.79 -13.61
N PRO A 34 -4.31 10.87 -14.21
CA PRO A 34 -3.83 12.01 -13.43
C PRO A 34 -4.97 12.61 -12.61
N GLY A 35 -4.65 13.01 -11.37
CA GLY A 35 -5.61 13.51 -10.40
C GLY A 35 -6.28 12.43 -9.54
N SER A 36 -6.11 11.14 -9.85
CA SER A 36 -6.61 10.06 -9.01
C SER A 36 -5.77 9.90 -7.75
N TRP A 37 -6.43 9.51 -6.65
CA TRP A 37 -5.78 9.20 -5.39
C TRP A 37 -5.58 7.70 -5.25
N GLU A 38 -4.40 7.31 -4.81
CA GLU A 38 -4.01 5.91 -4.72
C GLU A 38 -3.05 5.64 -3.57
N THR A 39 -2.86 4.35 -3.25
CA THR A 39 -1.80 3.89 -2.35
C THR A 39 -0.49 3.71 -3.12
N VAL A 40 0.59 3.38 -2.41
CA VAL A 40 1.85 2.95 -3.04
C VAL A 40 1.60 1.67 -3.81
N HIS A 41 1.95 1.69 -5.10
CA HIS A 41 1.81 0.56 -6.01
C HIS A 41 3.04 0.52 -6.91
N GLY A 42 3.68 -0.63 -7.01
CA GLY A 42 4.88 -0.74 -7.81
C GLY A 42 5.16 -2.13 -8.33
N THR A 43 6.05 -2.19 -9.30
CA THR A 43 6.49 -3.42 -9.96
C THR A 43 7.52 -4.15 -9.10
N ILE A 44 7.40 -5.47 -9.04
CA ILE A 44 8.43 -6.33 -8.46
C ILE A 44 9.55 -6.49 -9.49
N GLU A 45 10.77 -6.10 -9.12
CA GLU A 45 11.93 -6.20 -10.01
C GLU A 45 12.50 -7.64 -10.03
N PRO A 46 13.24 -8.01 -11.10
CA PRO A 46 13.87 -9.32 -11.16
C PRO A 46 14.77 -9.58 -9.93
N GLY A 47 14.56 -10.74 -9.29
CA GLY A 47 15.31 -11.12 -8.09
C GLY A 47 14.80 -10.53 -6.78
N GLU A 48 13.80 -9.65 -6.82
CA GLU A 48 13.15 -9.11 -5.63
C GLU A 48 12.06 -10.04 -5.09
N THR A 49 11.95 -10.12 -3.78
CA THR A 49 10.74 -10.65 -3.14
C THR A 49 9.66 -9.55 -3.07
N PRO A 50 8.38 -9.90 -2.93
CA PRO A 50 7.35 -8.89 -2.70
C PRO A 50 7.61 -7.98 -1.49
N VAL A 51 8.19 -8.51 -0.41
CA VAL A 51 8.56 -7.72 0.78
C VAL A 51 9.63 -6.68 0.42
N GLN A 52 10.66 -7.07 -0.31
CA GLN A 52 11.72 -6.15 -0.75
C GLN A 52 11.16 -5.08 -1.68
N ALA A 53 10.30 -5.46 -2.62
CA ALA A 53 9.64 -4.52 -3.52
C ALA A 53 8.76 -3.52 -2.74
N ALA A 54 7.99 -3.96 -1.76
CA ALA A 54 7.16 -3.09 -0.94
C ALA A 54 8.01 -2.04 -0.18
N LEU A 55 9.09 -2.46 0.44
CA LEU A 55 10.01 -1.56 1.15
C LEU A 55 10.64 -0.53 0.19
N ARG A 56 11.09 -0.98 -0.96
CA ARG A 56 11.69 -0.10 -1.98
C ARG A 56 10.69 0.90 -2.53
N GLU A 57 9.49 0.45 -2.91
CA GLU A 57 8.46 1.32 -3.48
C GLU A 57 7.95 2.37 -2.48
N VAL A 58 7.77 1.99 -1.21
CA VAL A 58 7.41 2.96 -0.17
C VAL A 58 8.48 4.05 -0.08
N HIS A 59 9.75 3.67 -0.07
CA HIS A 59 10.85 4.63 0.01
C HIS A 59 10.93 5.52 -1.25
N GLU A 60 10.84 4.92 -2.45
CA GLU A 60 10.92 5.66 -3.71
C GLU A 60 9.77 6.64 -3.90
N GLU A 61 8.54 6.23 -3.61
CA GLU A 61 7.36 7.06 -3.84
C GLU A 61 7.11 8.09 -2.75
N THR A 62 7.53 7.82 -1.51
CA THR A 62 7.20 8.68 -0.36
C THR A 62 8.38 9.23 0.41
N GLY A 63 9.58 8.73 0.17
CA GLY A 63 10.77 9.07 0.96
C GLY A 63 10.75 8.50 2.39
N LEU A 64 9.70 7.77 2.76
CA LEU A 64 9.53 7.20 4.10
C LEU A 64 10.14 5.80 4.19
N SER A 65 10.62 5.46 5.38
CA SER A 65 11.09 4.10 5.69
C SER A 65 10.19 3.48 6.76
N PRO A 66 9.57 2.34 6.48
CA PRO A 66 8.72 1.68 7.46
C PRO A 66 9.51 1.24 8.70
N VAL A 67 8.91 1.43 9.88
CA VAL A 67 9.42 0.89 11.14
C VAL A 67 8.88 -0.52 11.39
N ARG A 68 7.76 -0.86 10.76
CA ARG A 68 7.15 -2.20 10.76
C ARG A 68 6.43 -2.42 9.45
N LEU A 69 6.50 -3.65 8.94
CA LEU A 69 5.78 -4.06 7.74
C LEU A 69 4.93 -5.30 8.04
N TYR A 70 3.67 -5.27 7.63
CA TYR A 70 2.72 -6.35 7.82
C TYR A 70 2.23 -6.89 6.49
N ASN A 71 2.06 -8.21 6.41
CA ASN A 71 1.26 -8.87 5.40
C ASN A 71 -0.23 -8.69 5.78
N VAL A 72 -1.03 -8.11 4.90
CA VAL A 72 -2.45 -7.84 5.17
C VAL A 72 -3.32 -9.08 4.93
N SER A 73 -2.69 -10.23 4.67
CA SER A 73 -3.39 -11.49 4.36
C SER A 73 -4.32 -11.35 3.14
N ARG A 74 -3.89 -10.55 2.17
CA ARG A 74 -4.65 -10.23 0.98
C ARG A 74 -3.75 -10.21 -0.25
N VAL A 75 -4.24 -10.80 -1.36
CA VAL A 75 -3.62 -10.72 -2.68
C VAL A 75 -4.67 -10.21 -3.65
N GLU A 76 -4.41 -9.09 -4.28
CA GLU A 76 -5.27 -8.59 -5.36
C GLU A 76 -4.93 -9.29 -6.68
N SER A 77 -5.89 -9.29 -7.59
CA SER A 77 -5.65 -9.82 -8.94
C SER A 77 -6.39 -9.00 -9.98
N PHE A 78 -5.77 -8.86 -11.16
CA PHE A 78 -6.40 -8.26 -12.32
C PHE A 78 -5.76 -8.77 -13.61
N TYR A 79 -6.54 -8.73 -14.71
CA TYR A 79 -6.06 -9.17 -16.02
C TYR A 79 -5.30 -8.04 -16.71
N LEU A 80 -4.16 -8.40 -17.31
CA LEU A 80 -3.32 -7.53 -18.15
C LEU A 80 -3.47 -7.96 -19.60
N PRO A 81 -4.36 -7.33 -20.40
CA PRO A 81 -4.63 -7.77 -21.77
C PRO A 81 -3.41 -7.67 -22.68
N ASP A 82 -2.57 -6.64 -22.48
CA ASP A 82 -1.38 -6.44 -23.31
C ASP A 82 -0.32 -7.53 -23.15
N ARG A 83 -0.39 -8.30 -22.09
CA ARG A 83 0.57 -9.37 -21.76
C ARG A 83 -0.07 -10.75 -21.69
N ASP A 84 -1.38 -10.82 -21.90
CA ASP A 84 -2.18 -12.02 -21.66
C ASP A 84 -1.80 -12.70 -20.33
N ALA A 85 -1.88 -11.95 -19.26
CA ALA A 85 -1.50 -12.41 -17.93
C ALA A 85 -2.49 -11.96 -16.86
N VAL A 86 -2.66 -12.75 -15.81
CA VAL A 86 -3.31 -12.34 -14.57
C VAL A 86 -2.21 -11.95 -13.59
N ALA A 87 -2.19 -10.68 -13.21
CA ALA A 87 -1.28 -10.16 -12.21
C ALA A 87 -1.81 -10.50 -10.82
N LEU A 88 -0.93 -10.99 -9.96
CA LEU A 88 -1.15 -11.16 -8.53
C LEU A 88 -0.38 -10.07 -7.80
N VAL A 89 -1.04 -9.43 -6.82
CA VAL A 89 -0.53 -8.25 -6.12
C VAL A 89 -0.62 -8.49 -4.61
N PRO A 90 0.46 -8.98 -3.97
CA PRO A 90 0.51 -9.05 -2.50
C PRO A 90 0.33 -7.66 -1.88
N VAL A 91 -0.41 -7.59 -0.78
CA VAL A 91 -0.78 -6.35 -0.11
C VAL A 91 -0.11 -6.25 1.25
N PHE A 92 0.51 -5.10 1.50
CA PHE A 92 1.24 -4.83 2.74
C PHE A 92 0.72 -3.57 3.43
N ALA A 93 0.93 -3.52 4.75
CA ALA A 93 0.73 -2.34 5.58
C ALA A 93 2.08 -1.91 6.15
N ALA A 94 2.48 -0.70 5.85
CA ALA A 94 3.78 -0.14 6.22
C ALA A 94 3.59 0.97 7.26
N PHE A 95 3.86 0.68 8.52
CA PHE A 95 3.84 1.69 9.58
C PHE A 95 5.12 2.51 9.57
N VAL A 96 4.96 3.82 9.58
CA VAL A 96 6.07 4.78 9.64
C VAL A 96 6.03 5.59 10.93
N ASP A 97 7.13 6.26 11.24
CA ASP A 97 7.16 7.22 12.36
C ASP A 97 6.08 8.29 12.12
N PRO A 98 5.19 8.53 13.10
CA PRO A 98 4.14 9.54 12.97
C PRO A 98 4.65 10.97 12.67
N ALA A 99 5.88 11.27 13.06
CA ALA A 99 6.50 12.58 12.83
C ALA A 99 7.19 12.69 11.46
N ALA A 100 7.38 11.56 10.75
CA ALA A 100 8.04 11.56 9.45
C ALA A 100 7.21 12.28 8.40
N ARG A 101 7.88 13.02 7.52
CA ARG A 101 7.24 13.80 6.45
C ARG A 101 7.50 13.15 5.09
N PRO A 102 6.46 12.95 4.27
CA PRO A 102 6.65 12.44 2.91
C PRO A 102 7.47 13.39 2.04
N ALA A 103 8.32 12.81 1.19
CA ALA A 103 9.01 13.49 0.11
C ALA A 103 8.65 12.74 -1.19
N LEU A 104 7.81 13.35 -2.01
CA LEU A 104 7.21 12.68 -3.16
C LEU A 104 8.17 12.53 -4.34
N SER A 105 8.02 11.43 -5.07
CA SER A 105 8.63 11.25 -6.39
C SER A 105 7.88 12.06 -7.44
N VAL A 106 8.37 12.02 -8.68
CA VAL A 106 7.75 12.73 -9.82
C VAL A 106 6.38 12.18 -10.23
N GLU A 107 6.03 10.99 -9.79
CA GLU A 107 4.75 10.35 -10.14
C GLU A 107 3.57 10.99 -9.43
N HIS A 108 3.77 11.49 -8.23
CA HIS A 108 2.75 12.08 -7.37
C HIS A 108 3.05 13.54 -7.08
N ASP A 109 2.01 14.37 -7.12
CA ASP A 109 2.14 15.80 -6.86
C ASP A 109 1.56 16.24 -5.52
N ARG A 110 0.87 15.34 -4.81
CA ARG A 110 0.25 15.63 -3.53
C ARG A 110 0.14 14.38 -2.66
N ALA A 111 0.29 14.56 -1.35
CA ALA A 111 0.09 13.52 -0.35
C ALA A 111 -0.73 14.08 0.80
N GLU A 112 -1.66 13.30 1.32
CA GLU A 112 -2.45 13.64 2.50
C GLU A 112 -2.52 12.46 3.45
N TRP A 113 -2.44 12.74 4.75
CA TRP A 113 -2.76 11.78 5.79
C TRP A 113 -4.24 11.89 6.14
N LEU A 114 -4.98 10.80 6.00
CA LEU A 114 -6.42 10.76 6.28
C LEU A 114 -6.75 9.62 7.24
N PRO A 115 -7.72 9.83 8.15
CA PRO A 115 -8.29 8.71 8.89
C PRO A 115 -8.75 7.60 7.92
N ALA A 116 -8.63 6.35 8.35
CA ALA A 116 -8.83 5.19 7.48
C ALA A 116 -10.15 5.25 6.66
N ALA A 117 -11.27 5.60 7.29
CA ALA A 117 -12.54 5.70 6.59
C ALA A 117 -12.55 6.78 5.50
N GLN A 118 -11.89 7.91 5.75
CA GLN A 118 -11.77 8.99 4.76
C GLN A 118 -10.81 8.61 3.62
N ALA A 119 -9.72 7.90 3.94
CA ALA A 119 -8.83 7.36 2.93
C ALA A 119 -9.55 6.39 2.01
N ALA A 120 -10.33 5.47 2.57
CA ALA A 120 -11.13 4.52 1.80
C ALA A 120 -12.08 5.23 0.82
N ALA A 121 -12.72 6.33 1.25
CA ALA A 121 -13.60 7.12 0.39
C ALA A 121 -12.84 7.93 -0.67
N ARG A 122 -11.60 8.31 -0.40
CA ARG A 122 -10.76 9.10 -1.31
C ARG A 122 -10.15 8.26 -2.43
N PHE A 123 -9.76 7.02 -2.16
CA PHE A 123 -9.12 6.15 -3.14
C PHE A 123 -9.98 5.93 -4.39
N ALA A 124 -9.33 5.99 -5.54
CA ALA A 124 -9.99 5.85 -6.84
C ALA A 124 -10.42 4.41 -7.12
N TRP A 125 -9.66 3.42 -6.67
CA TRP A 125 -9.87 2.02 -7.03
C TRP A 125 -10.65 1.25 -5.96
N PRO A 126 -11.69 0.48 -6.35
CA PRO A 126 -12.46 -0.33 -5.41
C PRO A 126 -11.63 -1.31 -4.58
N ARG A 127 -10.55 -1.86 -5.16
CA ARG A 127 -9.66 -2.77 -4.42
C ARG A 127 -9.01 -2.08 -3.23
N GLU A 128 -8.64 -0.81 -3.36
CA GLU A 128 -8.03 -0.05 -2.27
C GLU A 128 -8.99 0.19 -1.12
N ARG A 129 -10.25 0.45 -1.42
CA ARG A 129 -11.30 0.57 -0.41
C ARG A 129 -11.48 -0.73 0.38
N ARG A 130 -11.56 -1.86 -0.33
CA ARG A 130 -11.68 -3.18 0.31
C ARG A 130 -10.45 -3.53 1.15
N ALA A 131 -9.27 -3.17 0.68
CA ALA A 131 -8.03 -3.41 1.43
C ALA A 131 -8.01 -2.62 2.76
N ILE A 132 -8.50 -1.38 2.77
CA ILE A 132 -8.62 -0.60 4.01
C ILE A 132 -9.58 -1.28 5.00
N GLU A 133 -10.67 -1.86 4.56
CA GLU A 133 -11.60 -2.59 5.43
C GLU A 133 -10.90 -3.76 6.13
N ASP A 134 -10.16 -4.58 5.38
CA ASP A 134 -9.38 -5.69 5.93
C ASP A 134 -8.29 -5.19 6.88
N LEU A 135 -7.61 -4.15 6.49
CA LEU A 135 -6.51 -3.56 7.25
C LEU A 135 -6.99 -3.03 8.61
N VAL A 136 -8.13 -2.34 8.63
CA VAL A 136 -8.75 -1.85 9.87
C VAL A 136 -9.18 -3.02 10.76
N ALA A 137 -9.76 -4.06 10.18
CA ALA A 137 -10.16 -5.26 10.93
C ALA A 137 -8.96 -5.97 11.57
N LEU A 138 -7.83 -6.03 10.86
CA LEU A 138 -6.63 -6.74 11.32
C LEU A 138 -5.75 -5.92 12.27
N LEU A 139 -5.59 -4.63 12.00
CA LEU A 139 -4.58 -3.77 12.64
C LEU A 139 -5.16 -2.52 13.31
N GLY A 140 -6.45 -2.28 13.18
CA GLY A 140 -7.08 -1.03 13.62
C GLY A 140 -7.12 -0.83 15.13
N SER A 141 -7.25 -1.90 15.90
CA SER A 141 -7.37 -1.84 17.38
C SER A 141 -6.07 -1.43 18.09
N GLY A 142 -4.93 -1.56 17.43
CA GLY A 142 -3.63 -1.28 18.04
C GLY A 142 -3.18 -2.30 19.09
N SER A 143 -3.92 -3.38 19.27
CA SER A 143 -3.54 -4.45 20.17
C SER A 143 -2.42 -5.27 19.53
N GLY A 144 -1.27 -5.34 20.19
CA GLY A 144 -0.16 -6.21 19.81
C GLY A 144 -0.42 -7.64 20.23
N ASP A 145 -1.36 -8.28 19.59
CA ASP A 145 -1.80 -9.62 19.93
C ASP A 145 -1.42 -10.63 18.85
N LEU A 146 -2.10 -11.75 18.84
CA LEU A 146 -1.81 -12.89 17.96
C LEU A 146 -1.73 -12.53 16.48
N LEU A 147 -2.50 -11.52 16.03
CA LEU A 147 -2.47 -11.08 14.62
C LEU A 147 -1.19 -10.31 14.30
N ASP A 148 -0.69 -9.51 15.25
CA ASP A 148 0.57 -8.79 15.06
C ASP A 148 1.72 -9.77 14.78
N ASP A 149 1.88 -10.78 15.63
CA ASP A 149 2.92 -11.80 15.46
C ASP A 149 2.76 -12.60 14.16
N ALA A 150 1.52 -12.96 13.82
CA ALA A 150 1.24 -13.76 12.62
C ALA A 150 1.45 -12.99 11.32
N LEU A 151 1.16 -11.68 11.29
CA LEU A 151 1.13 -10.88 10.07
C LEU A 151 2.40 -10.05 9.87
N ARG A 152 3.15 -9.79 10.91
CA ARG A 152 4.37 -8.98 10.83
C ARG A 152 5.45 -9.71 10.03
N VAL A 153 6.02 -9.05 9.03
CA VAL A 153 7.07 -9.60 8.16
C VAL A 153 8.44 -8.97 8.38
N CYS A 154 8.48 -7.80 8.98
CA CYS A 154 9.72 -7.17 9.47
C CYS A 154 9.44 -5.91 10.33
#